data_db976f82a3bec53938ac85d725ae7e5a
#
_entry.id   db976f82a3bec53938ac85d725ae7e5a
#
_cell.length_a   1.000
_cell.length_b   1.000
_cell.length_c   1.000
_cell.angle_alpha   90.00
_cell.angle_beta   90.00
_cell.angle_gamma   90.00
#
_symmetry.space_group_name_H-M   'P 1'
#
loop_
_entity.id
_entity.type
_entity.pdbx_description
1 polymer ?
#
loop_
_entity_poly.entity_id
_entity_poly.type
_entity_poly.pdbx_seq_one_letter_code
_entity_poly.pdbx_strand_id
1 'polypeptide(L)'
;GVLIDDDVIDFCNKECHNVVLSLDGRKEVHDRFRKDYAGHGSYDAIVPKFQEFVKKRGDKNYYMRGTYTHYNTDFTNDIFHMADLGFTELSMEPVVSKPTDPSALTAEDLPILKEQYEILAKEMIKRDREGRGFTFYHYMIDLTGGPCIYKRISGCGSGTEYMAVTPWGDLYPCHQFVGDPKYLM
;
A
#
# COMPACT_ATOMS: atom_id res chain seq x y z
N GLY A 1 8.78 -8.66 1.10
CA GLY A 1 8.38 -9.56 0.00
C GLY A 1 9.48 -10.49 -0.48
N VAL A 2 10.75 -10.09 -0.35
CA VAL A 2 11.91 -10.88 -0.88
C VAL A 2 12.00 -12.28 -0.26
N LEU A 3 11.71 -12.43 1.03
CA LEU A 3 11.77 -13.70 1.76
C LEU A 3 10.48 -14.52 1.70
N ILE A 4 9.47 -14.09 0.95
CA ILE A 4 8.26 -14.91 0.75
C ILE A 4 8.62 -16.17 -0.02
N ASP A 5 8.24 -17.31 0.53
CA ASP A 5 8.29 -18.66 -0.03
C ASP A 5 6.95 -19.36 0.13
N ASP A 6 6.86 -20.62 -0.27
CA ASP A 6 5.61 -21.38 -0.20
C ASP A 6 5.11 -21.56 1.23
N ASP A 7 6.00 -21.79 2.20
CA ASP A 7 5.62 -21.96 3.61
C ASP A 7 5.00 -20.67 4.19
N VAL A 8 5.58 -19.51 3.85
CA VAL A 8 5.04 -18.19 4.24
C VAL A 8 3.70 -17.95 3.57
N ILE A 9 3.56 -18.27 2.29
CA ILE A 9 2.29 -18.14 1.56
C ILE A 9 1.21 -19.00 2.21
N ASP A 10 1.49 -20.26 2.47
CA ASP A 10 0.55 -21.20 3.06
C ASP A 10 0.15 -20.77 4.47
N PHE A 11 1.12 -20.37 5.30
CA PHE A 11 0.83 -19.83 6.63
C PHE A 11 -0.07 -18.61 6.58
N CYS A 12 0.29 -17.59 5.78
CA CYS A 12 -0.50 -16.38 5.67
C CYS A 12 -1.89 -16.63 5.09
N ASN A 13 -2.00 -17.55 4.13
CA ASN A 13 -3.30 -17.90 3.57
C ASN A 13 -4.18 -18.71 4.51
N LYS A 14 -3.60 -19.43 5.46
CA LYS A 14 -4.33 -20.17 6.48
C LYS A 14 -4.71 -19.28 7.67
N GLU A 15 -3.76 -18.54 8.22
CA GLU A 15 -3.89 -17.91 9.52
C GLU A 15 -4.21 -16.40 9.46
N CYS A 16 -3.85 -15.68 8.37
CA CYS A 16 -4.05 -14.24 8.28
C CYS A 16 -5.37 -13.88 7.60
N HIS A 17 -6.20 -13.10 8.31
CA HIS A 17 -7.46 -12.59 7.76
C HIS A 17 -7.23 -11.68 6.57
N ASN A 18 -6.27 -10.77 6.66
CA ASN A 18 -5.86 -9.85 5.61
C ASN A 18 -4.34 -9.82 5.46
N VAL A 19 -3.85 -9.56 4.26
CA VAL A 19 -2.41 -9.43 3.98
C VAL A 19 -2.16 -8.20 3.14
N VAL A 20 -1.16 -7.41 3.53
CA VAL A 20 -0.72 -6.24 2.77
C VAL A 20 0.62 -6.54 2.11
N LEU A 21 0.66 -6.47 0.78
CA LEU A 21 1.84 -6.69 -0.03
C LEU A 21 2.37 -5.35 -0.54
N SER A 22 3.62 -5.02 -0.19
CA SER A 22 4.19 -3.71 -0.49
C SER A 22 4.79 -3.66 -1.89
N LEU A 23 4.14 -2.93 -2.82
CA LEU A 23 4.62 -2.67 -4.17
C LEU A 23 4.27 -1.22 -4.55
N ASP A 24 5.28 -0.42 -4.93
CA ASP A 24 5.07 1.01 -5.20
C ASP A 24 4.71 1.29 -6.68
N GLY A 25 4.40 0.27 -7.47
CA GLY A 25 3.99 0.39 -8.87
C GLY A 25 5.06 -0.05 -9.85
N ARG A 26 5.38 0.80 -10.83
CA ARG A 26 6.38 0.53 -11.87
C ARG A 26 7.74 0.22 -11.27
N LYS A 27 8.53 -0.58 -11.99
CA LYS A 27 9.83 -1.07 -11.51
C LYS A 27 10.77 0.05 -11.08
N GLU A 28 10.91 1.09 -11.89
CA GLU A 28 11.78 2.22 -11.60
C GLU A 28 11.34 3.02 -10.36
N VAL A 29 10.04 3.09 -10.10
CA VAL A 29 9.47 3.74 -8.91
C VAL A 29 9.76 2.89 -7.68
N HIS A 30 9.43 1.60 -7.74
CA HIS A 30 9.65 0.65 -6.65
C HIS A 30 11.13 0.55 -6.29
N ASP A 31 11.99 0.32 -7.27
CA ASP A 31 13.42 0.09 -7.08
C ASP A 31 14.20 1.35 -6.67
N ARG A 32 13.60 2.54 -6.76
CA ARG A 32 14.19 3.76 -6.22
C ARG A 32 14.37 3.67 -4.70
N PHE A 33 13.37 3.14 -4.00
CA PHE A 33 13.31 3.15 -2.54
C PHE A 33 13.48 1.77 -1.91
N ARG A 34 13.06 0.70 -2.59
CA ARG A 34 13.06 -0.66 -2.04
C ARG A 34 14.18 -1.50 -2.63
N LYS A 35 15.37 -1.27 -2.08
CA LYS A 35 16.60 -1.95 -2.46
C LYS A 35 16.98 -3.02 -1.46
N ASP A 36 17.72 -4.02 -1.92
CA ASP A 36 18.40 -4.97 -1.06
C ASP A 36 19.67 -4.37 -0.42
N TYR A 37 20.34 -5.13 0.44
CA TYR A 37 21.58 -4.68 1.10
C TYR A 37 22.75 -4.42 0.12
N ALA A 38 22.69 -4.98 -1.08
CA ALA A 38 23.68 -4.74 -2.13
C ALA A 38 23.33 -3.52 -3.02
N GLY A 39 22.19 -2.88 -2.77
CA GLY A 39 21.69 -1.72 -3.51
C GLY A 39 20.92 -2.05 -4.77
N HIS A 40 20.63 -3.34 -5.04
CA HIS A 40 19.81 -3.75 -6.17
C HIS A 40 18.32 -3.56 -5.85
N GLY A 41 17.52 -3.23 -6.89
CA GLY A 41 16.07 -3.15 -6.76
C GLY A 41 15.45 -4.51 -6.43
N SER A 42 14.34 -4.50 -5.72
CA SER A 42 13.66 -5.73 -5.29
C SER A 42 12.47 -6.12 -6.17
N TYR A 43 12.09 -5.29 -7.14
CA TYR A 43 10.90 -5.49 -7.97
C TYR A 43 10.83 -6.87 -8.64
N ASP A 44 11.88 -7.24 -9.39
CA ASP A 44 11.92 -8.51 -10.14
C ASP A 44 11.88 -9.73 -9.23
N ALA A 45 12.37 -9.59 -8.00
CA ALA A 45 12.35 -10.67 -7.01
C ALA A 45 10.98 -10.86 -6.36
N ILE A 46 10.20 -9.78 -6.20
CA ILE A 46 8.95 -9.83 -5.41
C ILE A 46 7.69 -10.00 -6.26
N VAL A 47 7.63 -9.41 -7.47
CA VAL A 47 6.40 -9.43 -8.28
C VAL A 47 5.92 -10.85 -8.59
N PRO A 48 6.76 -11.79 -9.05
CA PRO A 48 6.31 -13.16 -9.30
C PRO A 48 5.78 -13.84 -8.02
N LYS A 49 6.41 -13.58 -6.87
CA LYS A 49 5.99 -14.12 -5.57
C LYS A 49 4.64 -13.56 -5.13
N PHE A 50 4.40 -12.26 -5.36
CA PHE A 50 3.13 -11.63 -5.05
C PHE A 50 2.00 -12.15 -5.94
N GLN A 51 2.27 -12.36 -7.22
CA GLN A 51 1.31 -12.97 -8.13
C GLN A 51 0.94 -14.40 -7.70
N GLU A 52 1.93 -15.22 -7.32
CA GLU A 52 1.67 -16.56 -6.80
C GLU A 52 0.93 -16.50 -5.46
N PHE A 53 1.31 -15.58 -4.58
CA PHE A 53 0.64 -15.36 -3.29
C PHE A 53 -0.85 -15.08 -3.48
N VAL A 54 -1.18 -14.08 -4.32
CA VAL A 54 -2.57 -13.67 -4.57
C VAL A 54 -3.35 -14.78 -5.25
N LYS A 55 -2.75 -15.48 -6.21
CA LYS A 55 -3.36 -16.64 -6.87
C LYS A 55 -3.73 -17.76 -5.88
N LYS A 56 -2.83 -18.10 -4.96
CA LYS A 56 -3.09 -19.10 -3.91
C LYS A 56 -4.06 -18.60 -2.84
N ARG A 57 -4.17 -17.29 -2.66
CA ARG A 57 -5.06 -16.69 -1.67
C ARG A 57 -6.54 -16.77 -2.06
N GLY A 58 -6.85 -16.78 -3.37
CA GLY A 58 -8.23 -16.82 -3.89
C GLY A 58 -9.04 -15.59 -3.45
N ASP A 59 -10.23 -15.81 -2.90
CA ASP A 59 -11.18 -14.75 -2.52
C ASP A 59 -10.89 -14.12 -1.14
N LYS A 60 -9.78 -14.46 -0.49
CA LYS A 60 -9.42 -13.87 0.79
C LYS A 60 -8.84 -12.47 0.62
N ASN A 61 -9.09 -11.61 1.61
CA ASN A 61 -8.68 -10.21 1.59
C ASN A 61 -7.17 -10.04 1.47
N TYR A 62 -6.75 -9.15 0.59
CA TYR A 62 -5.39 -8.64 0.48
C TYR A 62 -5.40 -7.21 -0.03
N TYR A 63 -4.28 -6.50 0.09
CA TYR A 63 -4.04 -5.23 -0.56
C TYR A 63 -2.62 -5.17 -1.11
N MET A 64 -2.50 -4.75 -2.37
CA MET A 64 -1.25 -4.18 -2.85
C MET A 64 -1.17 -2.76 -2.31
N ARG A 65 -0.11 -2.45 -1.58
CA ARG A 65 0.07 -1.11 -1.01
C ARG A 65 1.35 -0.47 -1.51
N GLY A 66 1.21 0.65 -2.20
CA GLY A 66 2.31 1.50 -2.66
C GLY A 66 2.35 2.85 -1.96
N THR A 67 3.39 3.60 -2.27
CA THR A 67 3.57 4.97 -1.79
C THR A 67 3.97 5.85 -2.97
N TYR A 68 3.26 6.99 -3.15
CA TYR A 68 3.69 8.00 -4.10
C TYR A 68 4.38 9.17 -3.41
N THR A 69 5.30 9.79 -4.12
CA THR A 69 6.21 10.81 -3.63
C THR A 69 6.28 11.95 -4.64
N HIS A 70 7.04 13.00 -4.35
CA HIS A 70 7.39 14.04 -5.32
C HIS A 70 7.99 13.45 -6.63
N TYR A 71 8.65 12.30 -6.58
CA TYR A 71 9.28 11.68 -7.75
C TYR A 71 8.32 10.91 -8.67
N ASN A 72 7.11 10.59 -8.23
CA ASN A 72 6.09 9.89 -9.00
C ASN A 72 4.70 10.49 -8.77
N THR A 73 4.59 11.79 -8.97
CA THR A 73 3.29 12.48 -8.91
C THR A 73 2.30 11.97 -9.95
N ASP A 74 2.77 11.27 -11.00
CA ASP A 74 1.99 10.53 -11.99
C ASP A 74 1.56 9.13 -11.49
N PHE A 75 1.28 9.00 -10.21
CA PHE A 75 1.06 7.75 -9.48
C PHE A 75 -0.06 6.86 -10.05
N THR A 76 -0.96 7.40 -10.87
CA THR A 76 -1.98 6.60 -11.56
C THR A 76 -1.35 5.58 -12.50
N ASN A 77 -0.21 5.90 -13.12
CA ASN A 77 0.52 4.95 -13.94
C ASN A 77 1.04 3.76 -13.12
N ASP A 78 1.37 3.99 -11.85
CA ASP A 78 1.79 2.95 -10.92
C ASP A 78 0.61 2.07 -10.51
N ILE A 79 -0.56 2.66 -10.27
CA ILE A 79 -1.81 1.93 -9.99
C ILE A 79 -2.21 1.08 -11.19
N PHE A 80 -2.21 1.66 -12.39
CA PHE A 80 -2.57 0.94 -13.61
C PHE A 80 -1.60 -0.20 -13.89
N HIS A 81 -0.31 0.02 -13.65
CA HIS A 81 0.70 -1.02 -13.76
C HIS A 81 0.41 -2.20 -12.82
N MET A 82 0.07 -1.95 -11.56
CA MET A 82 -0.31 -3.00 -10.61
C MET A 82 -1.59 -3.74 -11.06
N ALA A 83 -2.59 -3.01 -11.56
CA ALA A 83 -3.82 -3.62 -12.10
C ALA A 83 -3.52 -4.51 -13.32
N ASP A 84 -2.62 -4.06 -14.21
CA ASP A 84 -2.23 -4.81 -15.41
C ASP A 84 -1.36 -6.05 -15.08
N LEU A 85 -0.72 -6.10 -13.91
CA LEU A 85 -0.09 -7.30 -13.34
C LEU A 85 -1.10 -8.31 -12.78
N GLY A 86 -2.39 -7.98 -12.76
CA GLY A 86 -3.48 -8.85 -12.30
C GLY A 86 -3.89 -8.63 -10.84
N PHE A 87 -3.40 -7.59 -10.17
CA PHE A 87 -3.82 -7.26 -8.81
C PHE A 87 -5.11 -6.43 -8.85
N THR A 88 -6.11 -6.83 -8.07
CA THR A 88 -7.43 -6.19 -8.06
C THR A 88 -7.73 -5.35 -6.82
N GLU A 89 -6.96 -5.53 -5.75
CA GLU A 89 -7.15 -4.79 -4.50
C GLU A 89 -5.95 -3.85 -4.28
N LEU A 90 -6.13 -2.56 -4.57
CA LEU A 90 -5.03 -1.60 -4.66
C LEU A 90 -5.18 -0.46 -3.67
N SER A 91 -4.06 -0.05 -3.08
CA SER A 91 -3.92 1.15 -2.25
C SER A 91 -2.62 1.86 -2.60
N MET A 92 -2.65 3.18 -2.67
CA MET A 92 -1.48 4.00 -2.91
C MET A 92 -1.54 5.25 -2.04
N GLU A 93 -0.62 5.35 -1.08
CA GLU A 93 -0.64 6.39 -0.05
C GLU A 93 0.36 7.51 -0.37
N PRO A 94 0.05 8.78 -0.01
CA PRO A 94 1.04 9.83 -0.06
C PRO A 94 2.18 9.54 0.92
N VAL A 95 3.42 9.86 0.52
CA VAL A 95 4.56 9.78 1.44
C VAL A 95 4.37 10.73 2.62
N VAL A 96 4.67 10.24 3.81
CA VAL A 96 4.79 11.06 5.02
C VAL A 96 6.26 11.16 5.37
N SER A 97 6.86 12.29 5.09
CA SER A 97 8.28 12.57 5.31
C SER A 97 8.49 13.99 5.84
N LYS A 98 9.71 14.28 6.29
CA LYS A 98 10.05 15.65 6.71
C LYS A 98 9.98 16.59 5.50
N PRO A 99 9.57 17.86 5.68
CA PRO A 99 9.50 18.83 4.57
C PRO A 99 10.84 19.07 3.85
N THR A 100 11.95 18.75 4.50
CA THR A 100 13.31 18.87 3.93
C THR A 100 13.75 17.64 3.14
N ASP A 101 12.95 16.58 3.14
CA ASP A 101 13.26 15.37 2.38
C ASP A 101 12.93 15.61 0.90
N PRO A 102 13.85 15.29 -0.03
CA PRO A 102 13.61 15.50 -1.46
C PRO A 102 12.41 14.70 -2.03
N SER A 103 11.96 13.65 -1.34
CA SER A 103 10.79 12.86 -1.72
C SER A 103 9.48 13.44 -1.20
N ALA A 104 9.55 14.45 -0.31
CA ALA A 104 8.36 15.04 0.30
C ALA A 104 7.46 15.69 -0.76
N LEU A 105 6.15 15.47 -0.62
CA LEU A 105 5.16 16.19 -1.41
C LEU A 105 5.07 17.65 -0.94
N THR A 106 4.91 18.54 -1.89
CA THR A 106 4.82 19.99 -1.68
C THR A 106 3.47 20.54 -2.15
N ALA A 107 3.21 21.81 -1.86
CA ALA A 107 2.03 22.48 -2.37
C ALA A 107 1.98 22.57 -3.90
N GLU A 108 3.16 22.56 -4.54
CA GLU A 108 3.29 22.60 -5.99
C GLU A 108 2.85 21.30 -6.66
N ASP A 109 2.90 20.17 -5.95
CA ASP A 109 2.45 18.87 -6.46
C ASP A 109 0.91 18.74 -6.43
N LEU A 110 0.21 19.49 -5.57
CA LEU A 110 -1.23 19.33 -5.36
C LEU A 110 -2.10 19.45 -6.62
N PRO A 111 -1.85 20.40 -7.55
CA PRO A 111 -2.62 20.47 -8.79
C PRO A 111 -2.49 19.20 -9.63
N ILE A 112 -1.27 18.66 -9.74
CA ILE A 112 -0.98 17.43 -10.49
C ILE A 112 -1.70 16.26 -9.82
N LEU A 113 -1.58 16.12 -8.50
CA LEU A 113 -2.22 15.04 -7.77
C LEU A 113 -3.75 15.06 -7.91
N LYS A 114 -4.38 16.22 -7.89
CA LYS A 114 -5.84 16.35 -8.14
C LYS A 114 -6.22 15.82 -9.52
N GLU A 115 -5.46 16.19 -10.55
CA GLU A 115 -5.68 15.69 -11.90
C GLU A 115 -5.51 14.18 -11.97
N GLN A 116 -4.51 13.63 -11.30
CA GLN A 116 -4.27 12.19 -11.24
C GLN A 116 -5.46 11.43 -10.62
N TYR A 117 -6.06 11.93 -9.54
CA TYR A 117 -7.27 11.32 -8.99
C TYR A 117 -8.45 11.34 -9.97
N GLU A 118 -8.61 12.41 -10.76
CA GLU A 118 -9.64 12.44 -11.80
C GLU A 118 -9.37 11.44 -12.93
N ILE A 119 -8.11 11.32 -13.36
CA ILE A 119 -7.69 10.33 -14.36
C ILE A 119 -7.99 8.91 -13.83
N LEU A 120 -7.63 8.65 -12.57
CA LEU A 120 -7.88 7.36 -11.93
C LEU A 120 -9.36 7.01 -11.92
N ALA A 121 -10.23 7.93 -11.50
CA ALA A 121 -11.67 7.69 -11.45
C ALA A 121 -12.25 7.36 -12.83
N LYS A 122 -11.86 8.11 -13.87
CA LYS A 122 -12.30 7.88 -15.24
C LYS A 122 -11.86 6.53 -15.79
N GLU A 123 -10.59 6.16 -15.56
CA GLU A 123 -10.06 4.88 -16.01
C GLU A 123 -10.65 3.70 -15.23
N MET A 124 -10.92 3.83 -13.94
CA MET A 124 -11.60 2.80 -13.16
C MET A 124 -12.99 2.51 -13.72
N ILE A 125 -13.79 3.54 -14.00
CA ILE A 125 -15.13 3.39 -14.61
C ILE A 125 -15.03 2.69 -15.97
N LYS A 126 -14.04 3.05 -16.78
CA LYS A 126 -13.83 2.44 -18.09
C LYS A 126 -13.45 0.96 -17.93
N ARG A 127 -12.46 0.63 -17.10
CA ARG A 127 -12.00 -0.75 -16.86
C ARG A 127 -13.12 -1.61 -16.27
N ASP A 128 -13.95 -1.07 -15.40
CA ASP A 128 -15.11 -1.78 -14.85
C ASP A 128 -16.10 -2.19 -15.95
N ARG A 129 -16.43 -1.27 -16.85
CA ARG A 129 -17.30 -1.56 -18.02
C ARG A 129 -16.71 -2.59 -18.98
N GLU A 130 -15.39 -2.70 -19.04
CA GLU A 130 -14.65 -3.68 -19.84
C GLU A 130 -14.47 -5.03 -19.13
N GLY A 131 -14.97 -5.20 -17.89
CA GLY A 131 -14.80 -6.41 -17.09
C GLY A 131 -13.37 -6.58 -16.53
N ARG A 132 -12.60 -5.50 -16.46
CA ARG A 132 -11.23 -5.44 -15.93
C ARG A 132 -11.12 -4.50 -14.72
N GLY A 133 -12.22 -4.39 -13.95
CA GLY A 133 -12.30 -3.54 -12.79
C GLY A 133 -11.28 -3.92 -11.70
N PHE A 134 -10.92 -2.95 -10.89
CA PHE A 134 -10.14 -3.13 -9.66
C PHE A 134 -10.66 -2.20 -8.58
N THR A 135 -10.41 -2.55 -7.32
CA THR A 135 -10.74 -1.72 -6.17
C THR A 135 -9.57 -0.79 -5.86
N PHE A 136 -9.89 0.49 -5.63
CA PHE A 136 -8.92 1.44 -5.10
C PHE A 136 -9.38 1.96 -3.73
N TYR A 137 -8.58 1.73 -2.70
CA TYR A 137 -8.95 1.93 -1.31
C TYR A 137 -9.50 3.32 -1.01
N HIS A 138 -8.92 4.40 -1.58
CA HIS A 138 -9.36 5.77 -1.33
C HIS A 138 -10.77 6.07 -1.88
N TYR A 139 -11.28 5.24 -2.78
CA TYR A 139 -12.64 5.40 -3.33
C TYR A 139 -13.67 4.47 -2.67
N MET A 140 -13.25 3.65 -1.72
CA MET A 140 -14.16 2.85 -0.91
C MET A 140 -14.78 3.71 0.20
N ILE A 141 -15.57 4.69 -0.18
CA ILE A 141 -16.22 5.62 0.73
C ILE A 141 -17.71 5.29 0.77
N ASP A 142 -18.25 5.04 1.96
CA ASP A 142 -19.69 4.97 2.14
C ASP A 142 -20.29 6.38 2.08
N LEU A 143 -20.91 6.69 0.96
CA LEU A 143 -21.60 7.97 0.75
C LEU A 143 -23.00 8.01 1.36
N THR A 144 -23.53 6.88 1.83
CA THR A 144 -24.89 6.78 2.40
C THR A 144 -24.91 6.95 3.91
N GLY A 145 -23.83 6.57 4.61
CA GLY A 145 -23.72 6.57 6.07
C GLY A 145 -23.23 7.91 6.69
N GLY A 146 -22.83 8.87 5.87
CA GLY A 146 -22.25 10.14 6.36
C GLY A 146 -20.81 9.97 6.89
N PRO A 147 -20.20 11.03 7.44
CA PRO A 147 -18.83 11.00 7.91
C PRO A 147 -18.70 10.08 9.13
N CYS A 148 -17.65 9.23 9.13
CA CYS A 148 -17.36 8.32 10.22
C CYS A 148 -17.05 9.09 11.51
N ILE A 149 -18.05 9.20 12.39
CA ILE A 149 -17.94 9.91 13.67
C ILE A 149 -16.92 9.21 14.60
N TYR A 150 -16.76 7.90 14.47
CA TYR A 150 -15.85 7.10 15.26
C TYR A 150 -14.38 7.53 15.03
N LYS A 151 -13.96 7.72 13.79
CA LYS A 151 -12.61 8.22 13.46
C LYS A 151 -12.36 9.64 13.97
N ARG A 152 -13.41 10.44 14.14
CA ARG A 152 -13.29 11.80 14.70
C ARG A 152 -13.08 11.80 16.22
N ILE A 153 -13.54 10.78 16.91
CA ILE A 153 -13.47 10.69 18.38
C ILE A 153 -12.22 9.92 18.81
N SER A 154 -11.96 8.75 18.22
CA SER A 154 -10.91 7.84 18.65
C SER A 154 -9.62 7.89 17.78
N GLY A 155 -9.60 8.69 16.72
CA GLY A 155 -8.46 8.79 15.82
C GLY A 155 -8.22 7.51 15.03
N CYS A 156 -6.93 7.13 14.87
CA CYS A 156 -6.53 5.95 14.08
C CYS A 156 -6.53 4.64 14.85
N GLY A 157 -6.84 4.65 16.16
CA GLY A 157 -6.85 3.47 17.01
C GLY A 157 -5.47 2.93 17.41
N SER A 158 -4.39 3.70 17.15
CA SER A 158 -3.02 3.32 17.53
C SER A 158 -2.92 3.03 19.03
N GLY A 159 -2.40 1.85 19.37
CA GLY A 159 -2.23 1.39 20.75
C GLY A 159 -3.50 0.86 21.44
N THR A 160 -4.65 0.96 20.77
CA THR A 160 -5.94 0.49 21.29
C THR A 160 -6.63 -0.51 20.37
N GLU A 161 -6.66 -0.23 19.06
CA GLU A 161 -7.30 -1.08 18.06
C GLU A 161 -6.29 -1.89 17.25
N TYR A 162 -5.03 -1.42 17.17
CA TYR A 162 -3.93 -2.17 16.59
C TYR A 162 -2.60 -1.83 17.26
N MET A 163 -1.65 -2.73 17.12
CA MET A 163 -0.28 -2.58 17.63
C MET A 163 0.71 -3.11 16.59
N ALA A 164 1.95 -2.65 16.67
CA ALA A 164 3.05 -3.23 15.93
C ALA A 164 3.81 -4.23 16.80
N VAL A 165 4.11 -5.40 16.24
CA VAL A 165 4.92 -6.44 16.88
C VAL A 165 6.21 -6.60 16.09
N THR A 166 7.36 -6.48 16.75
CA THR A 166 8.65 -6.71 16.12
C THR A 166 8.95 -8.21 15.97
N PRO A 167 9.93 -8.61 15.14
CA PRO A 167 10.36 -10.00 15.06
C PRO A 167 10.88 -10.59 16.38
N TRP A 168 11.25 -9.74 17.34
CA TRP A 168 11.73 -10.12 18.68
C TRP A 168 10.61 -10.18 19.72
N GLY A 169 9.37 -9.85 19.34
CA GLY A 169 8.21 -9.85 20.22
C GLY A 169 7.95 -8.53 20.94
N ASP A 170 8.73 -7.48 20.69
CA ASP A 170 8.46 -6.16 21.27
C ASP A 170 7.16 -5.58 20.71
N LEU A 171 6.40 -4.91 21.59
CA LEU A 171 5.14 -4.27 21.24
C LEU A 171 5.29 -2.75 21.19
N TYR A 172 4.70 -2.14 20.18
CA TYR A 172 4.62 -0.69 20.02
C TYR A 172 3.20 -0.26 19.65
N PRO A 173 2.75 0.96 20.03
CA PRO A 173 1.42 1.46 19.71
C PRO A 173 1.14 1.50 18.20
N CYS A 174 2.17 1.72 17.38
CA CYS A 174 2.09 1.82 15.94
C CYS A 174 3.45 1.52 15.32
N HIS A 175 3.45 1.06 14.06
CA HIS A 175 4.68 0.78 13.31
C HIS A 175 5.62 2.00 13.18
N GLN A 176 5.09 3.22 13.24
CA GLN A 176 5.91 4.45 13.19
C GLN A 176 6.77 4.67 14.44
N PHE A 177 6.44 4.01 15.55
CA PHE A 177 7.16 4.12 16.81
C PHE A 177 8.14 2.99 17.05
N VAL A 178 8.20 2.02 16.14
CA VAL A 178 9.13 0.88 16.26
C VAL A 178 10.57 1.36 16.31
N GLY A 179 11.27 0.94 17.36
CA GLY A 179 12.68 1.30 17.61
C GLY A 179 12.87 2.54 18.50
N ASP A 180 11.82 3.25 18.87
CA ASP A 180 11.90 4.32 19.88
C ASP A 180 11.55 3.73 21.27
N PRO A 181 12.54 3.64 22.20
CA PRO A 181 12.34 3.03 23.53
C PRO A 181 11.26 3.70 24.37
N LYS A 182 10.94 4.97 24.08
CA LYS A 182 9.91 5.73 24.79
C LYS A 182 8.51 5.13 24.60
N TYR A 183 8.28 4.45 23.47
CA TYR A 183 6.99 3.88 23.09
C TYR A 183 6.95 2.35 23.18
N LEU A 184 8.00 1.72 23.69
CA LEU A 184 7.98 0.29 23.99
C LEU A 184 6.94 0.01 25.08
N MET A 185 6.03 -0.95 24.81
CA MET A 185 4.92 -1.33 25.69
C MET A 185 5.24 -2.57 26.50
#